data_4a37cefb0c4bcb98aa365a0c52baa3b4
#
_entry.id   4a37cefb0c4bcb98aa365a0c52baa3b4
#
_cell.length_a   1.000
_cell.length_b   1.000
_cell.length_c   1.000
_cell.angle_alpha   90.00
_cell.angle_beta   90.00
_cell.angle_gamma   90.00
#
_symmetry.space_group_name_H-M   'P 1'
#
loop_
_entity.id
_entity.type
_entity.pdbx_description
1 polymer ?
#
loop_
_entity_poly.entity_id
_entity_poly.type
_entity_poly.pdbx_seq_one_letter_code
_entity_poly.pdbx_strand_id
1 'polypeptide(L)'
;MFRRSAGGVVIGPNGKILVVNQNSDSWSLPKGHLDPGEDEETAAVREIYEESGVKQVKVIEKLGEYERATIGKDGYGEVPEQMKHITMFLCITDQEELAPIDPENPEAQWLEIDDVVDRLTHTKDKEFFQSIMPRVLKHLVK
;
A
#
# COMPACT_ATOMS: atom_id res chain seq x y z
N MET A 1 16.83 -2.22 13.62
CA MET A 1 17.21 -1.77 12.27
C MET A 1 16.02 -1.12 11.59
N PHE A 2 16.24 0.04 11.00
CA PHE A 2 15.23 0.77 10.25
C PHE A 2 15.32 0.43 8.77
N ARG A 3 14.18 0.16 8.16
CA ARG A 3 14.09 0.06 6.71
C ARG A 3 13.10 1.09 6.21
N ARG A 4 13.50 1.81 5.17
CA ARG A 4 12.61 2.78 4.53
C ARG A 4 11.80 2.10 3.44
N SER A 5 10.51 2.35 3.49
CA SER A 5 9.56 1.81 2.50
C SER A 5 8.67 2.93 1.99
N ALA A 6 8.08 2.72 0.83
CA ALA A 6 7.13 3.67 0.28
C ALA A 6 6.04 2.92 -0.46
N GLY A 7 4.87 3.52 -0.52
CA GLY A 7 3.76 2.94 -1.23
C GLY A 7 2.65 3.94 -1.44
N GLY A 8 1.48 3.44 -1.80
CA GLY A 8 0.38 4.32 -2.13
C GLY A 8 -0.98 3.82 -1.69
N VAL A 9 -1.84 4.78 -1.44
CA VAL A 9 -3.28 4.57 -1.41
C VAL A 9 -3.74 4.91 -2.82
N VAL A 10 -4.12 3.88 -3.59
CA VAL A 10 -4.42 4.02 -5.00
C VAL A 10 -5.93 4.00 -5.21
N ILE A 11 -6.46 5.10 -5.74
CA ILE A 11 -7.87 5.19 -6.11
C ILE A 11 -7.98 4.78 -7.57
N GLY A 12 -8.73 3.71 -7.83
CA GLY A 12 -8.94 3.19 -9.17
C GLY A 12 -10.26 3.63 -9.78
N PRO A 13 -10.63 3.02 -10.90
CA PRO A 13 -11.92 3.26 -11.51
C PRO A 13 -13.04 2.96 -10.51
N ASN A 14 -14.10 3.75 -10.55
CA ASN A 14 -15.26 3.63 -9.67
C ASN A 14 -14.96 3.93 -8.19
N GLY A 15 -13.83 4.59 -7.92
CA GLY A 15 -13.49 5.01 -6.56
C GLY A 15 -13.05 3.92 -5.62
N LYS A 16 -12.69 2.75 -6.13
CA LYS A 16 -12.23 1.65 -5.30
C LYS A 16 -10.76 1.78 -4.94
N ILE A 17 -10.36 1.14 -3.86
CA ILE A 17 -9.02 1.24 -3.30
C ILE A 17 -8.27 -0.06 -3.52
N LEU A 18 -7.01 0.05 -3.93
CA LEU A 18 -6.15 -1.10 -4.19
C LEU A 18 -5.58 -1.68 -2.91
N VAL A 19 -5.76 -2.99 -2.72
CA VAL A 19 -5.09 -3.73 -1.64
C VAL A 19 -4.39 -4.94 -2.25
N VAL A 20 -3.32 -5.39 -1.62
CA VAL A 20 -2.50 -6.50 -2.10
C VAL A 20 -2.28 -7.52 -1.00
N ASN A 21 -2.13 -8.78 -1.41
CA ASN A 21 -1.87 -9.88 -0.48
C ASN A 21 -0.38 -10.23 -0.57
N GLN A 22 0.34 -9.95 0.50
CA GLN A 22 1.78 -10.23 0.58
C GLN A 22 2.02 -11.59 1.22
N ASN A 23 2.86 -12.40 0.61
CA ASN A 23 3.22 -13.73 1.12
C ASN A 23 2.00 -14.63 1.35
N SER A 24 0.91 -14.39 0.62
CA SER A 24 -0.34 -15.17 0.64
C SER A 24 -1.12 -15.13 1.95
N ASP A 25 -0.69 -14.39 2.95
CA ASP A 25 -1.36 -14.35 4.26
C ASP A 25 -1.43 -12.98 4.91
N SER A 26 -0.98 -11.93 4.23
CA SER A 26 -0.98 -10.58 4.80
C SER A 26 -1.49 -9.57 3.80
N TRP A 27 -2.67 -9.02 4.06
CA TRP A 27 -3.26 -7.99 3.21
C TRP A 27 -2.77 -6.61 3.64
N SER A 28 -2.40 -5.80 2.66
CA SER A 28 -1.76 -4.52 2.89
C SER A 28 -2.08 -3.54 1.75
N LEU A 29 -1.80 -2.27 1.99
CA LEU A 29 -1.70 -1.31 0.89
C LEU A 29 -0.40 -1.60 0.14
N PRO A 30 -0.35 -1.37 -1.19
CA PRO A 30 0.87 -1.67 -1.94
C PRO A 30 2.03 -0.80 -1.48
N LYS A 31 3.14 -1.43 -1.10
CA LYS A 31 4.33 -0.74 -0.62
C LYS A 31 5.50 -1.70 -0.52
N GLY A 32 6.70 -1.17 -0.54
CA GLY A 32 7.90 -1.96 -0.36
C GLY A 32 9.13 -1.11 -0.12
N HIS A 33 10.27 -1.77 0.02
CA HIS A 33 11.52 -1.12 0.37
C HIS A 33 12.06 -0.25 -0.77
N LEU A 34 12.72 0.86 -0.40
CA LEU A 34 13.43 1.66 -1.37
C LEU A 34 14.67 0.93 -1.86
N ASP A 35 14.93 1.01 -3.16
CA ASP A 35 16.19 0.54 -3.72
C ASP A 35 17.27 1.62 -3.49
N PRO A 36 18.56 1.24 -3.50
CA PRO A 36 19.63 2.23 -3.32
C PRO A 36 19.50 3.39 -4.34
N GLY A 37 19.54 4.61 -3.83
CA GLY A 37 19.46 5.80 -4.68
C GLY A 37 18.05 6.20 -5.10
N GLU A 38 17.04 5.43 -4.71
CA GLU A 38 15.65 5.68 -5.08
C GLU A 38 15.00 6.62 -4.06
N ASP A 39 14.17 7.57 -4.51
CA ASP A 39 13.38 8.37 -3.60
C ASP A 39 12.05 7.68 -3.30
N GLU A 40 11.33 8.19 -2.29
CA GLU A 40 10.10 7.56 -1.84
C GLU A 40 9.01 7.52 -2.91
N GLU A 41 8.84 8.60 -3.65
CA GLU A 41 7.79 8.64 -4.69
C GLU A 41 8.07 7.63 -5.79
N THR A 42 9.31 7.54 -6.25
CA THR A 42 9.70 6.56 -7.27
C THR A 42 9.49 5.13 -6.77
N ALA A 43 9.89 4.87 -5.52
CA ALA A 43 9.70 3.55 -4.92
C ALA A 43 8.21 3.20 -4.81
N ALA A 44 7.37 4.18 -4.42
CA ALA A 44 5.93 3.94 -4.32
C ALA A 44 5.35 3.52 -5.65
N VAL A 45 5.67 4.23 -6.72
CA VAL A 45 5.15 3.93 -8.06
C VAL A 45 5.62 2.54 -8.51
N ARG A 46 6.89 2.23 -8.30
CA ARG A 46 7.46 0.93 -8.68
C ARG A 46 6.80 -0.21 -7.91
N GLU A 47 6.64 -0.07 -6.59
CA GLU A 47 6.04 -1.11 -5.77
C GLU A 47 4.56 -1.33 -6.12
N ILE A 48 3.83 -0.25 -6.41
CA ILE A 48 2.45 -0.37 -6.88
C ILE A 48 2.40 -1.25 -8.13
N TYR A 49 3.30 -1.01 -9.07
CA TYR A 49 3.37 -1.80 -10.29
C TYR A 49 3.72 -3.26 -10.00
N GLU A 50 4.76 -3.50 -9.21
CA GLU A 50 5.22 -4.87 -8.95
C GLU A 50 4.16 -5.70 -8.19
N GLU A 51 3.45 -5.08 -7.27
CA GLU A 51 2.52 -5.80 -6.42
C GLU A 51 1.12 -5.92 -7.01
N SER A 52 0.77 -5.12 -7.99
CA SER A 52 -0.59 -5.12 -8.55
C SER A 52 -0.67 -5.18 -10.06
N GLY A 53 0.40 -4.86 -10.75
CA GLY A 53 0.37 -4.75 -12.21
C GLY A 53 -0.17 -3.42 -12.72
N VAL A 54 -0.47 -2.47 -11.83
CA VAL A 54 -0.94 -1.15 -12.27
C VAL A 54 0.24 -0.38 -12.83
N LYS A 55 0.20 -0.12 -14.14
CA LYS A 55 1.34 0.43 -14.90
C LYS A 55 1.50 1.93 -14.76
N GLN A 56 0.40 2.65 -14.58
CA GLN A 56 0.44 4.10 -14.54
C GLN A 56 -0.44 4.62 -13.42
N VAL A 57 0.17 5.38 -12.54
CA VAL A 57 -0.56 6.09 -11.51
C VAL A 57 -0.16 7.55 -11.55
N LYS A 58 -1.10 8.43 -11.22
CA LYS A 58 -0.80 9.84 -11.00
C LYS A 58 -0.67 10.04 -9.50
N VAL A 59 0.48 10.51 -9.06
CA VAL A 59 0.71 10.82 -7.64
C VAL A 59 0.12 12.20 -7.37
N ILE A 60 -0.83 12.26 -6.43
CA ILE A 60 -1.55 13.49 -6.11
C ILE A 60 -0.84 14.24 -5.00
N GLU A 61 -0.52 13.55 -3.89
CA GLU A 61 0.09 14.19 -2.73
C GLU A 61 0.69 13.13 -1.80
N LYS A 62 1.60 13.58 -0.95
CA LYS A 62 2.09 12.74 0.14
C LYS A 62 1.04 12.74 1.25
N LEU A 63 0.60 11.56 1.66
CA LEU A 63 -0.39 11.42 2.72
C LEU A 63 0.22 11.49 4.10
N GLY A 64 1.40 10.91 4.28
CA GLY A 64 2.07 10.90 5.56
C GLY A 64 3.04 9.75 5.70
N GLU A 65 3.49 9.53 6.92
CA GLU A 65 4.48 8.51 7.25
C GLU A 65 4.05 7.82 8.53
N TYR A 66 4.40 6.54 8.64
CA TYR A 66 4.18 5.81 9.89
C TYR A 66 5.20 4.68 10.00
N GLU A 67 5.28 4.12 11.20
CA GLU A 67 6.24 3.05 11.48
C GLU A 67 5.52 1.83 11.99
N ARG A 68 6.03 0.67 11.64
CA ARG A 68 5.53 -0.58 12.16
C ARG A 68 6.63 -1.63 12.19
N ALA A 69 6.47 -2.62 13.08
CA ALA A 69 7.33 -3.78 13.09
C ALA A 69 7.01 -4.67 11.89
N THR A 70 8.02 -5.41 11.43
CA THR A 70 7.82 -6.37 10.35
C THR A 70 7.05 -7.58 10.88
N ILE A 71 6.05 -8.04 10.13
CA ILE A 71 5.37 -9.30 10.44
C ILE A 71 6.28 -10.43 9.96
N GLY A 72 6.49 -11.44 10.82
CA GLY A 72 7.29 -12.59 10.47
C GLY A 72 6.71 -13.36 9.28
N LYS A 73 7.59 -13.99 8.50
CA LYS A 73 7.17 -14.71 7.28
C LYS A 73 6.25 -15.89 7.57
N ASP A 74 6.28 -16.39 8.78
CA ASP A 74 5.43 -17.49 9.20
C ASP A 74 4.06 -17.03 9.70
N GLY A 75 3.81 -15.74 9.71
CA GLY A 75 2.54 -15.17 10.15
C GLY A 75 2.35 -15.14 11.66
N TYR A 76 3.35 -15.47 12.44
CA TYR A 76 3.23 -15.57 13.90
C TYR A 76 3.55 -14.27 14.65
N GLY A 77 3.37 -13.14 14.00
CA GLY A 77 3.44 -11.89 14.72
C GLY A 77 4.60 -11.01 14.30
N GLU A 78 4.77 -9.94 15.05
CA GLU A 78 5.72 -8.88 14.72
C GLU A 78 7.14 -9.26 15.12
N VAL A 79 8.12 -8.76 14.35
CA VAL A 79 9.53 -8.87 14.66
C VAL A 79 10.00 -7.50 15.13
N PRO A 80 10.03 -7.25 16.46
CA PRO A 80 10.22 -5.89 16.98
C PRO A 80 11.54 -5.22 16.60
N GLU A 81 12.59 -6.00 16.36
CA GLU A 81 13.89 -5.45 15.98
C GLU A 81 13.95 -5.06 14.50
N GLN A 82 12.90 -5.34 13.73
CA GLN A 82 12.83 -4.98 12.32
C GLN A 82 11.72 -3.96 12.09
N MET A 83 12.05 -2.69 12.26
CA MET A 83 11.09 -1.61 12.06
C MET A 83 11.13 -1.11 10.63
N LYS A 84 9.95 -0.79 10.10
CA LYS A 84 9.80 -0.14 8.80
C LYS A 84 9.32 1.27 8.98
N HIS A 85 9.95 2.21 8.29
CA HIS A 85 9.46 3.58 8.17
C HIS A 85 8.78 3.69 6.81
N ILE A 86 7.49 3.91 6.80
CA ILE A 86 6.68 3.83 5.59
C ILE A 86 6.14 5.20 5.20
N THR A 87 6.45 5.62 3.97
CA THR A 87 5.93 6.87 3.40
C THR A 87 4.86 6.54 2.39
N MET A 88 3.67 7.12 2.53
CA MET A 88 2.53 6.81 1.68
C MET A 88 2.07 8.02 0.88
N PHE A 89 1.72 7.77 -0.38
CA PHE A 89 1.24 8.78 -1.31
C PHE A 89 -0.19 8.47 -1.74
N LEU A 90 -0.96 9.51 -2.01
CA LEU A 90 -2.28 9.36 -2.63
C LEU A 90 -2.10 9.33 -4.14
N CYS A 91 -2.57 8.26 -4.77
CA CYS A 91 -2.41 8.06 -6.21
C CYS A 91 -3.76 7.75 -6.85
N ILE A 92 -3.89 8.06 -8.14
CA ILE A 92 -5.08 7.68 -8.90
C ILE A 92 -4.66 6.97 -10.18
N THR A 93 -5.52 6.09 -10.68
CA THR A 93 -5.29 5.39 -11.93
C THR A 93 -6.61 5.11 -12.64
N ASP A 94 -6.54 5.04 -13.98
CA ASP A 94 -7.67 4.61 -14.80
C ASP A 94 -7.65 3.12 -15.07
N GLN A 95 -6.58 2.43 -14.68
CA GLN A 95 -6.40 1.02 -14.99
C GLN A 95 -7.22 0.15 -14.03
N GLU A 96 -8.12 -0.66 -14.58
CA GLU A 96 -8.92 -1.59 -13.79
C GLU A 96 -8.23 -2.94 -13.65
N GLU A 97 -7.50 -3.37 -14.67
CA GLU A 97 -6.86 -4.69 -14.68
C GLU A 97 -5.75 -4.79 -13.66
N LEU A 98 -5.72 -5.91 -12.95
CA LEU A 98 -4.69 -6.22 -11.96
C LEU A 98 -3.96 -7.49 -12.38
N ALA A 99 -2.63 -7.44 -12.34
CA ALA A 99 -1.79 -8.58 -12.72
C ALA A 99 -0.46 -8.48 -11.98
N PRO A 100 -0.42 -8.90 -10.70
CA PRO A 100 0.81 -8.80 -9.91
C PRO A 100 2.00 -9.45 -10.61
N ILE A 101 3.12 -8.76 -10.56
CA ILE A 101 4.37 -9.20 -11.21
C ILE A 101 5.21 -10.01 -10.24
N ASP A 102 5.25 -9.58 -8.97
CA ASP A 102 6.05 -10.21 -7.93
C ASP A 102 5.39 -11.52 -7.49
N PRO A 103 6.07 -12.67 -7.60
CA PRO A 103 5.48 -13.95 -7.19
C PRO A 103 5.19 -14.05 -5.69
N GLU A 104 5.76 -13.19 -4.87
CA GLU A 104 5.45 -13.15 -3.43
C GLU A 104 4.18 -12.36 -3.14
N ASN A 105 3.60 -11.70 -4.15
CA ASN A 105 2.36 -10.94 -4.02
C ASN A 105 1.36 -11.49 -5.02
N PRO A 106 0.77 -12.68 -4.74
CA PRO A 106 -0.03 -13.38 -5.74
C PRO A 106 -1.39 -12.77 -6.02
N GLU A 107 -1.87 -11.87 -5.17
CA GLU A 107 -3.20 -11.30 -5.33
C GLU A 107 -3.22 -9.79 -5.14
N ALA A 108 -4.06 -9.13 -5.93
CA ALA A 108 -4.38 -7.74 -5.75
C ALA A 108 -5.89 -7.59 -5.97
N GLN A 109 -6.53 -6.69 -5.23
CA GLN A 109 -7.98 -6.49 -5.34
C GLN A 109 -8.33 -5.02 -5.23
N TRP A 110 -9.43 -4.65 -5.89
CA TRP A 110 -10.07 -3.35 -5.68
C TRP A 110 -11.18 -3.54 -4.65
N LEU A 111 -11.14 -2.74 -3.58
CA LEU A 111 -12.16 -2.79 -2.53
C LEU A 111 -12.90 -1.47 -2.41
N GLU A 112 -14.15 -1.54 -1.99
CA GLU A 112 -14.85 -0.33 -1.55
C GLU A 112 -14.08 0.26 -0.37
N ILE A 113 -14.04 1.59 -0.27
CA ILE A 113 -13.26 2.25 0.76
C ILE A 113 -13.66 1.79 2.17
N ASP A 114 -14.94 1.50 2.37
CA ASP A 114 -15.44 1.08 3.69
C ASP A 114 -14.99 -0.32 4.08
N ASP A 115 -14.49 -1.12 3.12
CA ASP A 115 -14.06 -2.49 3.39
C ASP A 115 -12.55 -2.61 3.61
N VAL A 116 -11.80 -1.53 3.37
CA VAL A 116 -10.34 -1.60 3.40
C VAL A 116 -9.80 -1.91 4.79
N VAL A 117 -10.27 -1.19 5.81
CA VAL A 117 -9.76 -1.36 7.18
C VAL A 117 -9.94 -2.80 7.66
N ASP A 118 -11.10 -3.39 7.38
CA ASP A 118 -11.36 -4.77 7.81
C ASP A 118 -10.46 -5.77 7.10
N ARG A 119 -10.08 -5.49 5.86
CA ARG A 119 -9.23 -6.40 5.10
C ARG A 119 -7.76 -6.33 5.52
N LEU A 120 -7.26 -5.14 5.89
CA LEU A 120 -5.86 -4.98 6.24
C LEU A 120 -5.48 -5.84 7.44
N THR A 121 -4.34 -6.51 7.36
CA THR A 121 -3.89 -7.44 8.39
C THR A 121 -3.25 -6.73 9.57
N HIS A 122 -2.36 -5.77 9.30
CA HIS A 122 -1.56 -5.13 10.36
C HIS A 122 -2.30 -3.96 10.98
N THR A 123 -2.34 -3.92 12.33
CA THR A 123 -3.03 -2.86 13.09
C THR A 123 -2.56 -1.46 12.71
N LYS A 124 -1.26 -1.26 12.52
CA LYS A 124 -0.71 0.05 12.16
C LYS A 124 -1.15 0.51 10.77
N ASP A 125 -1.30 -0.44 9.83
CA ASP A 125 -1.85 -0.12 8.51
C ASP A 125 -3.30 0.32 8.63
N LYS A 126 -4.09 -0.36 9.46
CA LYS A 126 -5.49 0.02 9.71
C LYS A 126 -5.59 1.43 10.30
N GLU A 127 -4.77 1.70 11.31
CA GLU A 127 -4.75 3.01 11.97
C GLU A 127 -4.38 4.12 10.99
N PHE A 128 -3.35 3.87 10.17
CA PHE A 128 -2.94 4.86 9.18
C PHE A 128 -4.05 5.13 8.17
N PHE A 129 -4.64 4.06 7.62
CA PHE A 129 -5.71 4.24 6.63
C PHE A 129 -6.89 5.00 7.21
N GLN A 130 -7.28 4.68 8.44
CA GLN A 130 -8.36 5.40 9.12
C GLN A 130 -8.04 6.90 9.24
N SER A 131 -6.78 7.22 9.55
CA SER A 131 -6.37 8.61 9.75
C SER A 131 -6.44 9.43 8.47
N ILE A 132 -6.26 8.80 7.30
CA ILE A 132 -6.22 9.53 6.03
C ILE A 132 -7.51 9.39 5.20
N MET A 133 -8.46 8.59 5.67
CA MET A 133 -9.71 8.40 4.95
C MET A 133 -10.42 9.70 4.54
N PRO A 134 -10.50 10.74 5.42
CA PRO A 134 -11.13 11.99 4.99
C PRO A 134 -10.48 12.62 3.76
N ARG A 135 -9.15 12.47 3.63
CA ARG A 135 -8.44 13.01 2.47
C ARG A 135 -8.74 12.20 1.22
N VAL A 136 -8.86 10.87 1.36
CA VAL A 136 -9.25 10.01 0.23
C VAL A 136 -10.67 10.34 -0.21
N LEU A 137 -11.58 10.48 0.74
CA LEU A 137 -12.99 10.78 0.44
C LEU A 137 -13.17 12.07 -0.33
N LYS A 138 -12.33 13.08 -0.09
CA LYS A 138 -12.37 14.33 -0.85
C LYS A 138 -12.16 14.10 -2.34
N HIS A 139 -11.38 13.11 -2.72
CA HIS A 139 -11.11 12.83 -4.13
C HIS A 139 -12.17 11.94 -4.76
N LEU A 140 -13.02 11.31 -3.96
CA LEU A 140 -14.12 10.48 -4.44
C LEU A 140 -15.41 11.30 -4.66
N VAL A 141 -15.57 12.36 -3.90
CA VAL A 141 -16.73 13.24 -3.99
C VAL A 141 -16.41 14.36 -4.98
N LYS A 142 -17.15 14.41 -6.07
CA LYS A 142 -16.98 15.45 -7.09
C LYS A 142 -18.22 16.33 -7.15
#